data_8084232e4af0e58dcbfcf8d41de12a71
#
_entry.id   8084232e4af0e58dcbfcf8d41de12a71
#
_cell.length_a   1.000
_cell.length_b   1.000
_cell.length_c   1.000
_cell.angle_alpha   90.00
_cell.angle_beta   90.00
_cell.angle_gamma   90.00
#
_symmetry.space_group_name_H-M   'P 1'
#
loop_
_entity.id
_entity.type
_entity.pdbx_description
1 polymer ?
#
loop_
_entity_poly.entity_id
_entity_poly.type
_entity_poly.pdbx_seq_one_letter_code
_entity_poly.pdbx_strand_id
1 'polypeptide(L)'
;MHFLSTGSSRLTISQGLLDEWLGTPMFAKQSAQRDVGVVNGLAWTSMGGTTLAVEAQSVHSGARGLKQTGQLGDVMQESAQIAYSFVTAKAAELQIPTDYFDNKMLHVHVPEGATPKDGPSAGVTLATALTSLARGRKVKRAIAMTGELTLTGRVLPVGGIREKVVAAKRAGIKELILPQANQRDFDDMPDALKVGLIVHFVSTYPEVANICF
;
A
#
# COMPACT_ATOMS: atom_id res chain seq x y z
N MET A 1 -1.32 34.95 18.42
CA MET A 1 -1.54 36.22 19.15
C MET A 1 -2.95 36.81 18.99
N HIS A 2 -3.80 36.30 18.10
CA HIS A 2 -5.16 36.81 17.91
C HIS A 2 -6.14 36.40 19.03
N PHE A 3 -5.82 35.37 19.79
CA PHE A 3 -6.67 34.82 20.86
C PHE A 3 -6.85 35.76 22.07
N LEU A 4 -5.89 36.62 22.33
CA LEU A 4 -5.91 37.51 23.52
C LEU A 4 -6.70 38.81 23.32
N SER A 5 -7.16 39.12 22.08
CA SER A 5 -7.84 40.38 21.77
C SER A 5 -9.36 40.28 21.71
N THR A 6 -9.97 39.09 21.71
CA THR A 6 -11.42 38.93 21.48
C THR A 6 -12.24 38.55 22.70
N GLY A 7 -11.62 38.39 23.89
CA GLY A 7 -12.33 38.09 25.16
C GLY A 7 -13.17 36.79 25.18
N SER A 8 -13.06 35.92 24.18
CA SER A 8 -13.82 34.67 24.09
C SER A 8 -13.09 33.56 24.85
N SER A 9 -13.77 32.92 25.79
CA SER A 9 -13.23 31.83 26.60
C SER A 9 -13.19 30.48 25.84
N ARG A 10 -13.74 30.39 24.63
CA ARG A 10 -13.74 29.18 23.78
C ARG A 10 -13.57 29.57 22.31
N LEU A 11 -12.56 28.98 21.68
CA LEU A 11 -12.34 29.06 20.25
C LEU A 11 -12.68 27.72 19.60
N THR A 12 -13.60 27.69 18.66
CA THR A 12 -13.86 26.50 17.83
C THR A 12 -12.96 26.58 16.62
N ILE A 13 -12.02 25.65 16.53
CA ILE A 13 -11.10 25.55 15.38
C ILE A 13 -11.84 24.82 14.25
N SER A 14 -12.21 25.56 13.20
CA SER A 14 -12.75 25.00 11.97
C SER A 14 -11.66 24.81 10.91
N GLN A 15 -11.95 24.03 9.87
CA GLN A 15 -11.02 23.87 8.74
C GLN A 15 -10.67 25.22 8.10
N GLY A 16 -11.66 26.10 7.91
CA GLY A 16 -11.43 27.43 7.34
C GLY A 16 -10.49 28.29 8.18
N LEU A 17 -10.59 28.20 9.51
CA LEU A 17 -9.71 28.91 10.42
C LEU A 17 -8.26 28.36 10.38
N LEU A 18 -8.12 27.04 10.20
CA LEU A 18 -6.81 26.42 9.99
C LEU A 18 -6.18 26.88 8.67
N ASP A 19 -6.95 26.90 7.59
CA ASP A 19 -6.47 27.35 6.28
C ASP A 19 -6.09 28.85 6.29
N GLU A 20 -6.81 29.67 7.06
CA GLU A 20 -6.49 31.08 7.24
C GLU A 20 -5.18 31.27 8.04
N TRP A 21 -4.96 30.49 9.08
CA TRP A 21 -3.79 30.67 9.97
C TRP A 21 -2.53 29.98 9.50
N LEU A 22 -2.68 28.79 8.87
CA LEU A 22 -1.57 27.93 8.46
C LEU A 22 -1.34 27.93 6.95
N GLY A 23 -2.24 28.57 6.19
CA GLY A 23 -2.25 28.49 4.74
C GLY A 23 -2.84 27.19 4.22
N THR A 24 -2.89 27.05 2.91
CA THR A 24 -3.34 25.81 2.28
C THR A 24 -2.41 24.64 2.60
N PRO A 25 -2.93 23.43 2.85
CA PRO A 25 -2.10 22.25 3.11
C PRO A 25 -1.04 22.05 2.03
N MET A 26 0.22 21.90 2.43
CA MET A 26 1.35 21.67 1.50
C MET A 26 1.22 20.34 0.73
N PHE A 27 0.45 19.39 1.27
CA PHE A 27 0.24 18.08 0.65
C PHE A 27 -1.22 17.93 0.23
N ALA A 28 -1.44 17.65 -1.05
CA ALA A 28 -2.75 17.30 -1.57
C ALA A 28 -3.26 16.01 -0.88
N LYS A 29 -4.58 15.95 -0.65
CA LYS A 29 -5.21 14.76 -0.11
C LYS A 29 -5.02 13.61 -1.11
N GLN A 30 -4.21 12.62 -0.75
CA GLN A 30 -4.05 11.42 -1.58
C GLN A 30 -5.36 10.64 -1.57
N SER A 31 -5.87 10.33 -2.76
CA SER A 31 -7.02 9.45 -2.93
C SER A 31 -6.54 8.04 -3.31
N ALA A 32 -7.26 7.03 -2.85
CA ALA A 32 -6.98 5.66 -3.24
C ALA A 32 -7.09 5.49 -4.77
N GLN A 33 -6.02 5.01 -5.39
CA GLN A 33 -5.99 4.74 -6.83
C GLN A 33 -6.52 3.33 -7.11
N ARG A 34 -7.19 3.15 -8.25
CA ARG A 34 -7.75 1.88 -8.67
C ARG A 34 -7.68 1.73 -10.19
N ASP A 35 -6.71 0.97 -10.64
CA ASP A 35 -6.63 0.53 -12.03
C ASP A 35 -6.04 -0.88 -12.11
N VAL A 36 -6.02 -1.47 -13.32
CA VAL A 36 -5.31 -2.72 -13.56
C VAL A 36 -3.83 -2.48 -13.32
N GLY A 37 -3.21 -3.33 -12.48
CA GLY A 37 -1.82 -3.17 -12.09
C GLY A 37 -1.57 -2.11 -11.01
N VAL A 38 -2.60 -1.42 -10.49
CA VAL A 38 -2.44 -0.37 -9.46
C VAL A 38 -3.02 -0.82 -8.13
N VAL A 39 -2.20 -0.81 -7.08
CA VAL A 39 -2.56 -1.26 -5.73
C VAL A 39 -2.03 -0.30 -4.68
N ASN A 40 -2.85 -0.02 -3.66
CA ASN A 40 -2.44 0.85 -2.56
C ASN A 40 -1.71 0.06 -1.47
N GLY A 41 -0.50 0.45 -1.18
CA GLY A 41 0.28 -0.02 -0.05
C GLY A 41 0.24 0.94 1.13
N LEU A 42 0.71 0.47 2.27
CA LEU A 42 0.89 1.25 3.49
C LEU A 42 2.35 1.27 3.88
N ALA A 43 2.90 2.45 4.07
CA ALA A 43 4.27 2.65 4.50
C ALA A 43 4.31 3.45 5.82
N TRP A 44 5.43 3.29 6.52
CA TRP A 44 5.77 4.09 7.69
C TRP A 44 7.12 4.78 7.46
N THR A 45 7.18 6.04 7.85
CA THR A 45 8.36 6.89 7.77
C THR A 45 8.57 7.61 9.09
N SER A 46 9.71 8.29 9.26
CA SER A 46 9.97 9.16 10.42
C SER A 46 8.93 10.29 10.58
N MET A 47 8.22 10.64 9.51
CA MET A 47 7.14 11.64 9.51
C MET A 47 5.76 11.04 9.80
N GLY A 48 5.67 9.73 10.05
CA GLY A 48 4.43 8.98 10.28
C GLY A 48 4.05 8.06 9.15
N GLY A 49 2.80 7.56 9.17
CA GLY A 49 2.29 6.68 8.14
C GLY A 49 1.89 7.43 6.87
N THR A 50 2.05 6.74 5.74
CA THR A 50 1.59 7.21 4.42
C THR A 50 1.00 6.06 3.61
N THR A 51 0.13 6.38 2.66
CA THR A 51 -0.26 5.46 1.59
C THR A 51 0.69 5.64 0.42
N LEU A 52 0.98 4.57 -0.29
CA LEU A 52 1.74 4.61 -1.53
C LEU A 52 1.04 3.77 -2.60
N ALA A 53 0.99 4.27 -3.82
CA ALA A 53 0.56 3.48 -4.96
C ALA A 53 1.72 2.62 -5.45
N VAL A 54 1.44 1.35 -5.76
CA VAL A 54 2.35 0.49 -6.51
C VAL A 54 1.71 0.27 -7.87
N GLU A 55 2.42 0.62 -8.93
CA GLU A 55 1.97 0.52 -10.30
C GLU A 55 2.79 -0.54 -11.05
N ALA A 56 2.12 -1.44 -11.76
CA ALA A 56 2.75 -2.45 -12.59
C ALA A 56 2.25 -2.34 -14.03
N GLN A 57 3.16 -2.39 -14.99
CA GLN A 57 2.86 -2.34 -16.42
C GLN A 57 3.72 -3.35 -17.19
N SER A 58 3.19 -3.85 -18.32
CA SER A 58 3.97 -4.58 -19.30
C SER A 58 4.53 -3.57 -20.31
N VAL A 59 5.85 -3.45 -20.39
CA VAL A 59 6.50 -2.40 -21.20
C VAL A 59 7.10 -2.90 -22.50
N HIS A 60 7.36 -4.20 -22.62
CA HIS A 60 7.94 -4.79 -23.82
C HIS A 60 7.64 -6.28 -23.91
N SER A 61 7.51 -6.80 -25.14
CA SER A 61 7.47 -8.21 -25.46
C SER A 61 8.76 -8.64 -26.14
N GLY A 62 9.30 -9.81 -25.77
CA GLY A 62 10.54 -10.34 -26.34
C GLY A 62 11.68 -10.54 -25.36
N ALA A 63 11.60 -9.97 -24.16
CA ALA A 63 12.53 -10.25 -23.05
C ALA A 63 11.73 -10.46 -21.77
N ARG A 64 12.08 -11.51 -21.01
CA ARG A 64 11.52 -11.75 -19.68
C ARG A 64 12.27 -10.98 -18.63
N GLY A 65 11.57 -10.31 -17.72
CA GLY A 65 12.22 -9.65 -16.60
C GLY A 65 11.35 -8.67 -15.84
N LEU A 66 11.95 -8.07 -14.81
CA LEU A 66 11.34 -7.03 -13.97
C LEU A 66 12.23 -5.79 -13.95
N LYS A 67 11.68 -4.65 -14.35
CA LYS A 67 12.25 -3.33 -14.16
C LYS A 67 11.59 -2.66 -12.96
N GLN A 68 12.37 -1.91 -12.19
CA GLN A 68 11.90 -1.27 -10.97
C GLN A 68 12.31 0.21 -10.97
N THR A 69 11.40 1.10 -10.55
CA THR A 69 11.69 2.53 -10.39
C THR A 69 10.90 3.12 -9.22
N GLY A 70 11.28 4.29 -8.74
CA GLY A 70 10.61 4.99 -7.64
C GLY A 70 11.50 5.26 -6.44
N GLN A 71 12.84 5.33 -6.63
CA GLN A 71 13.82 5.52 -5.54
C GLN A 71 13.72 4.40 -4.49
N LEU A 72 13.65 3.15 -4.97
CA LEU A 72 13.59 1.97 -4.11
C LEU A 72 14.97 1.66 -3.56
N GLY A 73 15.08 1.56 -2.23
CA GLY A 73 16.27 1.04 -1.56
C GLY A 73 16.45 -0.47 -1.80
N ASP A 74 17.60 -0.99 -1.38
CA ASP A 74 18.01 -2.37 -1.69
C ASP A 74 17.01 -3.41 -1.17
N VAL A 75 16.50 -3.24 0.05
CA VAL A 75 15.53 -4.18 0.65
C VAL A 75 14.21 -4.18 -0.11
N MET A 76 13.75 -3.02 -0.55
CA MET A 76 12.50 -2.93 -1.33
C MET A 76 12.68 -3.47 -2.75
N GLN A 77 13.85 -3.31 -3.37
CA GLN A 77 14.19 -3.92 -4.64
C GLN A 77 14.19 -5.45 -4.54
N GLU A 78 14.82 -6.00 -3.48
CA GLU A 78 14.79 -7.44 -3.19
C GLU A 78 13.35 -7.93 -2.99
N SER A 79 12.54 -7.21 -2.22
CA SER A 79 11.12 -7.52 -2.02
C SER A 79 10.33 -7.57 -3.35
N ALA A 80 10.63 -6.68 -4.29
CA ALA A 80 10.02 -6.70 -5.62
C ALA A 80 10.46 -7.91 -6.45
N GLN A 81 11.71 -8.34 -6.35
CA GLN A 81 12.21 -9.56 -7.00
C GLN A 81 11.55 -10.82 -6.41
N ILE A 82 11.39 -10.87 -5.08
CA ILE A 82 10.68 -11.96 -4.38
C ILE A 82 9.23 -12.02 -4.86
N ALA A 83 8.53 -10.89 -4.90
CA ALA A 83 7.15 -10.80 -5.38
C ALA A 83 7.01 -11.28 -6.82
N TYR A 84 7.91 -10.86 -7.72
CA TYR A 84 7.93 -11.30 -9.11
C TYR A 84 8.17 -12.80 -9.24
N SER A 85 9.17 -13.34 -8.53
CA SER A 85 9.50 -14.76 -8.51
C SER A 85 8.33 -15.60 -8.01
N PHE A 86 7.70 -15.18 -6.91
CA PHE A 86 6.54 -15.85 -6.33
C PHE A 86 5.35 -15.87 -7.30
N VAL A 87 4.95 -14.71 -7.84
CA VAL A 87 3.79 -14.61 -8.74
C VAL A 87 4.03 -15.43 -10.02
N THR A 88 5.25 -15.42 -10.54
CA THR A 88 5.61 -16.22 -11.72
C THR A 88 5.55 -17.71 -11.42
N ALA A 89 6.13 -18.14 -10.30
CA ALA A 89 6.15 -19.57 -9.91
C ALA A 89 4.75 -20.12 -9.59
N LYS A 90 3.85 -19.26 -9.11
CA LYS A 90 2.49 -19.60 -8.69
C LYS A 90 1.41 -19.13 -9.68
N ALA A 91 1.78 -18.84 -10.92
CA ALA A 91 0.85 -18.30 -11.93
C ALA A 91 -0.45 -19.10 -12.05
N ALA A 92 -0.37 -20.42 -12.17
CA ALA A 92 -1.56 -21.28 -12.29
C ALA A 92 -2.47 -21.19 -11.04
N GLU A 93 -1.89 -21.25 -9.84
CA GLU A 93 -2.63 -21.15 -8.58
C GLU A 93 -3.29 -19.76 -8.43
N LEU A 94 -2.64 -18.72 -8.97
CA LEU A 94 -3.14 -17.35 -9.00
C LEU A 94 -4.05 -17.06 -10.21
N GLN A 95 -4.47 -18.06 -10.97
CA GLN A 95 -5.33 -17.91 -12.16
C GLN A 95 -4.74 -16.94 -13.20
N ILE A 96 -3.44 -16.96 -13.37
CA ILE A 96 -2.70 -16.24 -14.39
C ILE A 96 -2.35 -17.24 -15.51
N PRO A 97 -2.48 -16.87 -16.80
CA PRO A 97 -1.99 -17.72 -17.89
C PRO A 97 -0.52 -18.06 -17.67
N THR A 98 -0.16 -19.35 -17.77
CA THR A 98 1.18 -19.83 -17.41
C THR A 98 2.30 -19.28 -18.31
N ASP A 99 1.94 -18.90 -19.54
CA ASP A 99 2.82 -18.28 -20.54
C ASP A 99 2.88 -16.73 -20.43
N TYR A 100 2.11 -16.14 -19.49
CA TYR A 100 1.99 -14.69 -19.40
C TYR A 100 3.34 -13.98 -19.24
N PHE A 101 4.26 -14.59 -18.49
CA PHE A 101 5.55 -13.98 -18.15
C PHE A 101 6.67 -14.32 -19.13
N ASP A 102 6.48 -15.25 -20.06
CA ASP A 102 7.56 -15.86 -20.84
C ASP A 102 8.34 -14.87 -21.73
N ASN A 103 7.63 -13.91 -22.30
CA ASN A 103 8.22 -12.95 -23.23
C ASN A 103 7.85 -11.50 -22.86
N LYS A 104 7.70 -11.19 -21.57
CA LYS A 104 7.31 -9.85 -21.12
C LYS A 104 8.31 -9.26 -20.14
N MET A 105 8.72 -8.05 -20.42
CA MET A 105 9.38 -7.18 -19.45
C MET A 105 8.29 -6.42 -18.69
N LEU A 106 8.20 -6.67 -17.40
CA LEU A 106 7.31 -5.92 -16.51
C LEU A 106 8.06 -4.75 -15.88
N HIS A 107 7.34 -3.67 -15.66
CA HIS A 107 7.86 -2.51 -14.97
C HIS A 107 6.99 -2.22 -13.75
N VAL A 108 7.60 -2.25 -12.59
CA VAL A 108 6.98 -1.81 -11.33
C VAL A 108 7.52 -0.43 -10.97
N HIS A 109 6.61 0.49 -10.71
CA HIS A 109 6.92 1.85 -10.28
C HIS A 109 6.20 2.18 -8.98
N VAL A 110 6.90 2.87 -8.08
CA VAL A 110 6.32 3.45 -6.88
C VAL A 110 6.46 4.97 -6.96
N PRO A 111 5.36 5.70 -7.26
CA PRO A 111 5.36 7.15 -7.45
C PRO A 111 5.91 7.94 -6.27
N GLU A 112 6.04 9.26 -6.47
CA GLU A 112 6.76 10.21 -5.61
C GLU A 112 8.27 9.91 -5.60
N GLY A 113 8.86 9.88 -6.81
CA GLY A 113 10.27 9.55 -7.03
C GLY A 113 11.28 10.45 -6.34
N ALA A 114 10.87 11.60 -5.77
CA ALA A 114 11.74 12.45 -4.97
C ALA A 114 11.94 11.91 -3.53
N THR A 115 11.10 10.96 -3.08
CA THR A 115 11.15 10.41 -1.72
C THR A 115 11.72 9.00 -1.77
N PRO A 116 12.88 8.73 -1.18
CA PRO A 116 13.41 7.38 -1.04
C PRO A 116 12.46 6.47 -0.25
N LYS A 117 12.31 5.23 -0.71
CA LYS A 117 11.44 4.22 -0.11
C LYS A 117 12.23 2.93 0.07
N ASP A 118 12.18 2.36 1.25
CA ASP A 118 12.85 1.09 1.53
C ASP A 118 12.06 0.21 2.49
N GLY A 119 12.45 -1.05 2.58
CA GLY A 119 11.87 -2.05 3.47
C GLY A 119 11.04 -3.13 2.77
N PRO A 120 10.83 -4.27 3.46
CA PRO A 120 10.18 -5.45 2.87
C PRO A 120 8.65 -5.38 2.93
N SER A 121 8.06 -4.41 3.62
CA SER A 121 6.63 -4.37 3.97
C SER A 121 5.68 -4.13 2.79
N ALA A 122 6.22 -3.83 1.60
CA ALA A 122 5.45 -3.69 0.36
C ALA A 122 5.30 -5.01 -0.44
N GLY A 123 5.86 -6.12 0.03
CA GLY A 123 5.90 -7.39 -0.71
C GLY A 123 4.53 -7.87 -1.18
N VAL A 124 3.52 -7.87 -0.29
CA VAL A 124 2.15 -8.26 -0.66
C VAL A 124 1.53 -7.27 -1.66
N THR A 125 1.83 -5.98 -1.56
CA THR A 125 1.32 -4.94 -2.48
C THR A 125 1.93 -5.12 -3.87
N LEU A 126 3.24 -5.35 -3.95
CA LEU A 126 3.98 -5.63 -5.18
C LEU A 126 3.44 -6.88 -5.90
N ALA A 127 3.28 -7.97 -5.16
CA ALA A 127 2.69 -9.21 -5.71
C ALA A 127 1.25 -8.99 -6.20
N THR A 128 0.45 -8.20 -5.49
CA THR A 128 -0.93 -7.91 -5.88
C THR A 128 -1.00 -7.02 -7.13
N ALA A 129 -0.10 -6.06 -7.29
CA ALA A 129 0.00 -5.24 -8.49
C ALA A 129 0.39 -6.09 -9.72
N LEU A 130 1.36 -6.99 -9.57
CA LEU A 130 1.76 -7.94 -10.62
C LEU A 130 0.63 -8.93 -10.95
N THR A 131 -0.08 -9.45 -9.95
CA THR A 131 -1.22 -10.36 -10.14
C THR A 131 -2.38 -9.65 -10.83
N SER A 132 -2.70 -8.41 -10.42
CA SER A 132 -3.73 -7.57 -11.03
C SER A 132 -3.43 -7.33 -12.52
N LEU A 133 -2.20 -6.95 -12.83
CA LEU A 133 -1.73 -6.74 -14.21
C LEU A 133 -1.87 -8.03 -15.04
N ALA A 134 -1.34 -9.14 -14.52
CA ALA A 134 -1.30 -10.41 -15.25
C ALA A 134 -2.69 -11.03 -15.47
N ARG A 135 -3.63 -10.79 -14.54
CA ARG A 135 -5.04 -11.21 -14.68
C ARG A 135 -5.88 -10.22 -15.50
N GLY A 136 -5.36 -9.02 -15.81
CA GLY A 136 -6.13 -7.95 -16.44
C GLY A 136 -7.31 -7.47 -15.58
N ARG A 137 -7.22 -7.60 -14.25
CA ARG A 137 -8.32 -7.30 -13.31
C ARG A 137 -7.91 -6.32 -12.24
N LYS A 138 -8.72 -5.29 -12.04
CA LYS A 138 -8.58 -4.35 -10.91
C LYS A 138 -8.89 -5.05 -9.60
N VAL A 139 -8.27 -4.61 -8.52
CA VAL A 139 -8.70 -4.95 -7.16
C VAL A 139 -10.15 -4.50 -6.96
N LYS A 140 -11.01 -5.36 -6.40
CA LYS A 140 -12.47 -5.16 -6.31
C LYS A 140 -12.86 -3.86 -5.60
N ARG A 141 -12.10 -3.45 -4.58
CA ARG A 141 -12.41 -2.30 -3.71
C ARG A 141 -11.19 -1.44 -3.50
N ALA A 142 -11.39 -0.25 -2.91
CA ALA A 142 -10.30 0.59 -2.45
C ALA A 142 -9.69 -0.03 -1.17
N ILE A 143 -8.82 -1.00 -1.34
CA ILE A 143 -8.10 -1.71 -0.29
C ILE A 143 -6.69 -1.16 -0.21
N ALA A 144 -6.16 -1.02 1.00
CA ALA A 144 -4.73 -0.84 1.21
C ALA A 144 -4.16 -2.02 2.00
N MET A 145 -2.90 -2.33 1.74
CA MET A 145 -2.28 -3.50 2.33
C MET A 145 -0.83 -3.26 2.75
N THR A 146 -0.36 -4.08 3.66
CA THR A 146 1.04 -4.17 4.03
C THR A 146 1.37 -5.59 4.46
N GLY A 147 2.58 -6.02 4.24
CA GLY A 147 3.07 -7.34 4.64
C GLY A 147 4.32 -7.69 3.87
N GLU A 148 5.27 -8.30 4.54
CA GLU A 148 6.42 -8.90 3.89
C GLU A 148 5.99 -10.23 3.24
N LEU A 149 6.44 -10.47 2.03
CA LEU A 149 6.14 -11.69 1.28
C LEU A 149 7.37 -12.58 1.16
N THR A 150 7.21 -13.87 1.46
CA THR A 150 8.25 -14.86 1.21
C THR A 150 8.12 -15.50 -0.18
N LEU A 151 9.17 -16.16 -0.67
CA LEU A 151 9.16 -16.95 -1.92
C LEU A 151 8.13 -18.10 -1.91
N THR A 152 7.72 -18.55 -0.72
CA THR A 152 6.70 -19.60 -0.56
C THR A 152 5.29 -19.06 -0.41
N GLY A 153 5.12 -17.72 -0.42
CA GLY A 153 3.81 -17.07 -0.33
C GLY A 153 3.31 -16.85 1.09
N ARG A 154 4.16 -16.98 2.12
CA ARG A 154 3.80 -16.58 3.49
C ARG A 154 3.83 -15.07 3.61
N VAL A 155 2.90 -14.54 4.43
CA VAL A 155 2.84 -13.12 4.78
C VAL A 155 3.40 -12.96 6.19
N LEU A 156 4.51 -12.25 6.30
CA LEU A 156 5.22 -12.02 7.57
C LEU A 156 4.82 -10.67 8.18
N PRO A 157 4.96 -10.53 9.52
CA PRO A 157 4.63 -9.30 10.23
C PRO A 157 5.53 -8.14 9.85
N VAL A 158 5.02 -6.94 10.01
CA VAL A 158 5.70 -5.68 9.69
C VAL A 158 5.55 -4.66 10.80
N GLY A 159 6.44 -3.67 10.85
CA GLY A 159 6.35 -2.58 11.82
C GLY A 159 5.38 -1.46 11.41
N GLY A 160 5.08 -0.57 12.36
CA GLY A 160 4.33 0.66 12.12
C GLY A 160 2.85 0.46 11.80
N ILE A 161 2.20 -0.55 12.36
CA ILE A 161 0.79 -0.86 12.09
C ILE A 161 -0.11 0.33 12.45
N ARG A 162 0.11 0.96 13.60
CA ARG A 162 -0.69 2.11 14.03
C ARG A 162 -0.61 3.26 13.03
N GLU A 163 0.58 3.64 12.64
CA GLU A 163 0.83 4.73 11.70
C GLU A 163 0.24 4.43 10.32
N LYS A 164 0.37 3.20 9.86
CA LYS A 164 -0.19 2.70 8.60
C LYS A 164 -1.72 2.74 8.60
N VAL A 165 -2.37 2.33 9.68
CA VAL A 165 -3.83 2.39 9.83
C VAL A 165 -4.33 3.83 9.85
N VAL A 166 -3.65 4.72 10.56
CA VAL A 166 -3.98 6.16 10.57
C VAL A 166 -3.85 6.76 9.17
N ALA A 167 -2.80 6.40 8.43
CA ALA A 167 -2.61 6.87 7.05
C ALA A 167 -3.74 6.40 6.13
N ALA A 168 -4.15 5.13 6.22
CA ALA A 168 -5.26 4.59 5.45
C ALA A 168 -6.56 5.35 5.74
N LYS A 169 -6.89 5.60 7.01
CA LYS A 169 -8.07 6.40 7.38
C LYS A 169 -8.01 7.82 6.81
N ARG A 170 -6.86 8.49 6.88
CA ARG A 170 -6.67 9.83 6.30
C ARG A 170 -6.87 9.85 4.78
N ALA A 171 -6.46 8.78 4.10
CA ALA A 171 -6.68 8.59 2.66
C ALA A 171 -8.12 8.17 2.30
N GLY A 172 -8.99 7.96 3.31
CA GLY A 172 -10.37 7.53 3.11
C GLY A 172 -10.51 6.04 2.76
N ILE A 173 -9.45 5.26 2.92
CA ILE A 173 -9.46 3.81 2.71
C ILE A 173 -10.01 3.15 3.97
N LYS A 174 -11.04 2.33 3.79
CA LYS A 174 -11.76 1.68 4.90
C LYS A 174 -11.52 0.18 5.00
N GLU A 175 -10.91 -0.42 3.99
CA GLU A 175 -10.66 -1.86 3.92
C GLU A 175 -9.15 -2.11 3.86
N LEU A 176 -8.65 -2.92 4.80
CA LEU A 176 -7.22 -3.15 4.99
C LEU A 176 -6.91 -4.64 4.97
N ILE A 177 -5.74 -4.99 4.43
CA ILE A 177 -5.15 -6.32 4.55
C ILE A 177 -3.86 -6.19 5.35
N LEU A 178 -3.81 -6.87 6.48
CA LEU A 178 -2.68 -6.87 7.42
C LEU A 178 -2.20 -8.30 7.68
N PRO A 179 -0.92 -8.51 8.03
CA PRO A 179 -0.44 -9.82 8.43
C PRO A 179 -1.17 -10.33 9.68
N GLN A 180 -1.51 -11.63 9.71
CA GLN A 180 -2.13 -12.28 10.87
C GLN A 180 -1.32 -12.08 12.15
N ALA A 181 0.01 -12.12 12.04
CA ALA A 181 0.91 -11.93 13.18
C ALA A 181 0.89 -10.50 13.75
N ASN A 182 0.35 -9.52 13.01
CA ASN A 182 0.16 -8.15 13.52
C ASN A 182 -1.26 -7.91 14.09
N GLN A 183 -2.09 -8.93 14.22
CA GLN A 183 -3.44 -8.75 14.78
C GLN A 183 -3.39 -8.12 16.17
N ARG A 184 -2.48 -8.54 17.02
CA ARG A 184 -2.33 -7.97 18.36
C ARG A 184 -1.97 -6.48 18.31
N ASP A 185 -1.07 -6.06 17.42
CA ASP A 185 -0.72 -4.63 17.26
C ASP A 185 -1.94 -3.79 16.90
N PHE A 186 -2.84 -4.33 16.07
CA PHE A 186 -4.10 -3.68 15.72
C PHE A 186 -5.10 -3.69 16.88
N ASP A 187 -5.25 -4.80 17.59
CA ASP A 187 -6.20 -4.95 18.70
C ASP A 187 -5.85 -4.02 19.87
N ASP A 188 -4.57 -3.81 20.14
CA ASP A 188 -4.04 -2.91 21.19
C ASP A 188 -4.23 -1.42 20.84
N MET A 189 -4.67 -1.08 19.61
CA MET A 189 -4.92 0.31 19.22
C MET A 189 -6.21 0.86 19.87
N PRO A 190 -6.28 2.18 20.14
CA PRO A 190 -7.51 2.84 20.59
C PRO A 190 -8.69 2.59 19.63
N ASP A 191 -9.88 2.32 20.17
CA ASP A 191 -11.09 2.03 19.37
C ASP A 191 -11.43 3.13 18.37
N ALA A 192 -11.20 4.39 18.70
CA ALA A 192 -11.40 5.54 17.82
C ALA A 192 -10.63 5.44 16.50
N LEU A 193 -9.49 4.74 16.49
CA LEU A 193 -8.70 4.50 15.29
C LEU A 193 -9.21 3.30 14.47
N LYS A 194 -9.92 2.37 15.11
CA LYS A 194 -10.45 1.13 14.48
C LYS A 194 -11.82 1.32 13.87
N VAL A 195 -12.64 2.20 14.44
CA VAL A 195 -14.02 2.44 13.99
C VAL A 195 -14.10 2.76 12.51
N GLY A 196 -14.99 2.03 11.80
CA GLY A 196 -15.25 2.20 10.38
C GLY A 196 -14.25 1.53 9.45
N LEU A 197 -13.34 0.70 9.99
CA LEU A 197 -12.42 -0.11 9.22
C LEU A 197 -12.91 -1.57 9.13
N ILE A 198 -12.71 -2.16 7.96
CA ILE A 198 -12.79 -3.61 7.73
C ILE A 198 -11.36 -4.10 7.58
N VAL A 199 -10.93 -5.02 8.44
CA VAL A 199 -9.54 -5.50 8.43
C VAL A 199 -9.54 -7.00 8.20
N HIS A 200 -8.78 -7.42 7.21
CA HIS A 200 -8.52 -8.81 6.89
C HIS A 200 -7.11 -9.17 7.37
N PHE A 201 -7.03 -10.11 8.29
CA PHE A 201 -5.76 -10.66 8.73
C PHE A 201 -5.44 -11.91 7.92
N VAL A 202 -4.25 -11.94 7.34
CA VAL A 202 -3.82 -12.99 6.39
C VAL A 202 -2.48 -13.58 6.76
N SER A 203 -2.30 -14.85 6.52
CA SER A 203 -1.05 -15.60 6.73
C SER A 203 -0.37 -15.98 5.42
N THR A 204 -1.13 -16.00 4.33
CA THR A 204 -0.66 -16.43 3.00
C THR A 204 -1.16 -15.51 1.89
N TYR A 205 -0.43 -15.45 0.80
CA TYR A 205 -0.80 -14.64 -0.35
C TYR A 205 -2.08 -15.11 -1.08
N PRO A 206 -2.40 -16.41 -1.20
CA PRO A 206 -3.70 -16.83 -1.73
C PRO A 206 -4.90 -16.20 -1.01
N GLU A 207 -4.82 -16.00 0.32
CA GLU A 207 -5.86 -15.29 1.07
C GLU A 207 -5.97 -13.83 0.59
N VAL A 208 -4.84 -13.14 0.38
CA VAL A 208 -4.81 -11.78 -0.19
C VAL A 208 -5.47 -11.74 -1.57
N ALA A 209 -5.11 -12.68 -2.45
CA ALA A 209 -5.67 -12.76 -3.80
C ALA A 209 -7.20 -12.98 -3.79
N ASN A 210 -7.70 -13.85 -2.92
CA ASN A 210 -9.14 -14.12 -2.77
C ASN A 210 -9.93 -12.88 -2.27
N ILE A 211 -9.33 -12.07 -1.41
CA ILE A 211 -9.93 -10.82 -0.93
C ILE A 211 -9.94 -9.78 -2.05
N CYS A 212 -8.87 -9.69 -2.83
CA CYS A 212 -8.67 -8.66 -3.85
C CYS A 212 -9.46 -8.92 -5.14
N PHE A 213 -9.64 -10.17 -5.54
CA PHE A 213 -10.17 -10.58 -6.87
C PHE A 213 -11.37 -11.50 -6.77
#